data_db0cb2636934f3a33244e4a4e54ed1fe
#
_entry.id   db0cb2636934f3a33244e4a4e54ed1fe
#
_cell.length_a   1.000
_cell.length_b   1.000
_cell.length_c   1.000
_cell.angle_alpha   90.00
_cell.angle_beta   90.00
_cell.angle_gamma   90.00
#
_symmetry.space_group_name_H-M   'P 1'
#
loop_
_entity.id
_entity.type
_entity.pdbx_description
1 polymer ?
#
loop_
_entity_poly.entity_id
_entity_poly.type
_entity_poly.pdbx_seq_one_letter_code
_entity_poly.pdbx_strand_id
1 'polypeptide(L)' 'MPLTMARTGSEIYVDVINGKDETRKFLENLGFVKGTKISVIMEISGNLIINVKDTRVAVSRAMASRIMVRAA' A
#
# COMPACT_ATOMS: atom_id res chain seq x y z
N MET A 1 7.84 -8.12 0.86
CA MET A 1 8.43 -7.15 -0.08
C MET A 1 7.73 -5.80 0.07
N PRO A 2 8.36 -4.71 -0.29
CA PRO A 2 7.68 -3.41 -0.26
C PRO A 2 6.63 -3.30 -1.36
N LEU A 3 5.60 -2.52 -1.09
CA LEU A 3 4.50 -2.32 -2.03
C LEU A 3 4.97 -1.80 -3.38
N THR A 4 6.05 -1.01 -3.40
CA THR A 4 6.62 -0.46 -4.63
C THR A 4 7.10 -1.52 -5.61
N MET A 5 7.32 -2.74 -5.14
CA MET A 5 7.77 -3.86 -5.99
C MET A 5 6.62 -4.73 -6.46
N ALA A 6 5.40 -4.45 -6.05
CA ALA A 6 4.25 -5.23 -6.47
C ALA A 6 3.87 -4.89 -7.91
N ARG A 7 3.42 -5.89 -8.65
CA ARG A 7 2.99 -5.68 -10.03
C ARG A 7 1.59 -5.07 -10.08
N THR A 8 1.37 -4.22 -11.07
CA THR A 8 0.05 -3.67 -11.34
C THR A 8 -0.94 -4.82 -11.58
N GLY A 9 -2.09 -4.74 -10.94
CA GLY A 9 -3.13 -5.75 -11.07
C GLY A 9 -3.00 -6.95 -10.15
N SER A 10 -1.86 -7.11 -9.46
CA SER A 10 -1.69 -8.22 -8.51
C SER A 10 -2.49 -7.97 -7.25
N GLU A 11 -3.09 -9.03 -6.72
CA GLU A 11 -3.72 -9.00 -5.41
C GLU A 11 -2.69 -9.40 -4.37
N ILE A 12 -2.56 -8.57 -3.34
CA ILE A 12 -1.57 -8.76 -2.29
C ILE A 12 -2.21 -8.39 -0.95
N TYR A 13 -1.56 -8.80 0.13
CA TYR A 13 -2.01 -8.49 1.49
C TYR A 13 -1.02 -7.59 2.18
N VAL A 14 -1.53 -6.64 2.95
CA VAL A 14 -0.68 -5.80 3.80
C VAL A 14 -0.10 -6.68 4.91
N ASP A 15 1.21 -6.58 5.13
CA ASP A 15 1.89 -7.30 6.19
C ASP A 15 2.22 -6.34 7.33
N VAL A 16 3.27 -5.53 7.19
CA VAL A 16 3.63 -4.54 8.19
C VAL A 16 3.91 -3.20 7.53
N ILE A 17 3.78 -2.14 8.31
CA ILE A 17 4.14 -0.80 7.86
C ILE A 17 5.37 -0.37 8.67
N ASN A 18 6.45 -0.06 7.97
CA ASN A 18 7.68 0.42 8.58
C ASN A 18 7.62 1.93 8.71
N GLY A 19 8.29 2.46 9.72
CA GLY A 19 8.41 3.89 9.91
C GLY A 19 7.93 4.34 11.27
N LYS A 20 7.86 5.65 11.43
CA LYS A 20 7.43 6.27 12.69
C LYS A 20 5.94 6.05 12.91
N ASP A 21 5.52 6.16 14.17
CA ASP A 21 4.13 5.95 14.56
C ASP A 21 3.17 6.85 13.78
N GLU A 22 3.55 8.09 13.53
CA GLU A 22 2.71 9.02 12.77
C GLU A 22 2.45 8.53 11.35
N THR A 23 3.51 8.09 10.68
CA THR A 23 3.39 7.55 9.32
C THR A 23 2.54 6.29 9.32
N ARG A 24 2.78 5.41 10.28
CA ARG A 24 2.03 4.16 10.38
C ARG A 24 0.54 4.44 10.62
N LYS A 25 0.22 5.34 11.53
CA LYS A 25 -1.16 5.70 11.81
C LYS A 25 -1.84 6.33 10.61
N PHE A 26 -1.13 7.21 9.90
CA PHE A 26 -1.65 7.83 8.69
C PHE A 26 -2.03 6.77 7.65
N LEU A 27 -1.15 5.81 7.40
CA LEU A 27 -1.40 4.76 6.43
C LEU A 27 -2.49 3.81 6.89
N GLU A 28 -2.53 3.48 8.19
CA GLU A 28 -3.59 2.64 8.72
C GLU A 28 -4.96 3.31 8.59
N ASN A 29 -5.02 4.62 8.76
CA ASN A 29 -6.27 5.36 8.58
C ASN A 29 -6.76 5.34 7.13
N LEU A 30 -5.86 5.16 6.19
CA LEU A 30 -6.22 5.00 4.78
C LEU A 30 -6.71 3.58 4.47
N GLY A 31 -6.57 2.65 5.41
CA GLY A 31 -7.00 1.28 5.24
C GLY A 31 -5.89 0.25 5.13
N PHE A 32 -4.63 0.68 5.21
CA PHE A 32 -3.49 -0.24 5.12
C PHE A 32 -3.24 -0.93 6.46
N VAL A 33 -4.12 -1.82 6.84
CA VAL A 33 -3.97 -2.59 8.07
C VAL A 33 -3.58 -4.02 7.74
N LYS A 34 -2.86 -4.66 8.66
CA LYS A 34 -2.34 -6.02 8.45
C LYS A 34 -3.47 -6.97 8.05
N GLY A 35 -3.22 -7.75 7.00
CA GLY A 35 -4.18 -8.73 6.51
C GLY A 35 -5.18 -8.20 5.50
N THR A 36 -5.20 -6.89 5.27
CA THR A 36 -6.11 -6.31 4.28
C THR A 36 -5.62 -6.62 2.87
N LYS A 37 -6.52 -7.10 2.02
CA LYS A 37 -6.22 -7.35 0.62
C LYS A 37 -6.26 -6.04 -0.15
N ILE A 38 -5.22 -5.78 -0.92
CA ILE A 38 -5.10 -4.58 -1.74
C ILE A 38 -4.60 -4.95 -3.12
N SER A 39 -4.70 -4.03 -4.06
CA SER A 39 -4.13 -4.21 -5.40
C SER A 39 -3.61 -2.88 -5.92
N VAL A 40 -2.55 -2.94 -6.72
CA VAL A 40 -2.00 -1.77 -7.36
C VAL A 40 -2.73 -1.58 -8.68
N ILE A 41 -3.39 -0.44 -8.87
CA ILE A 41 -4.13 -0.15 -10.08
C ILE A 41 -3.22 0.44 -11.14
N MET A 42 -2.43 1.44 -10.76
CA MET A 42 -1.51 2.09 -11.68
C MET A 42 -0.52 2.97 -10.91
N GLU A 43 0.48 3.46 -11.61
CA GLU A 43 1.41 4.45 -11.06
C GLU A 43 1.34 5.68 -11.95
N ILE A 44 1.17 6.86 -11.36
CA ILE A 44 1.08 8.13 -12.08
C ILE A 44 1.95 9.14 -11.35
N SER A 45 2.91 9.74 -12.09
CA SER A 45 3.72 10.85 -11.60
C SER A 45 4.35 10.58 -10.22
N GLY A 46 4.86 9.37 -10.02
CA GLY A 46 5.51 9.00 -8.77
C GLY A 46 4.55 8.62 -7.65
N ASN A 47 3.26 8.55 -7.92
CA ASN A 47 2.26 8.09 -6.96
C ASN A 47 1.70 6.74 -7.40
N LEU A 48 1.43 5.88 -6.43
CA LEU A 48 0.75 4.61 -6.69
C LEU A 48 -0.72 4.77 -6.36
N ILE A 49 -1.57 4.30 -7.26
CA ILE A 49 -3.01 4.27 -7.03
C ILE A 49 -3.34 2.85 -6.59
N ILE A 50 -3.83 2.73 -5.37
CA ILE A 50 -4.08 1.44 -4.72
C ILE A 50 -5.57 1.27 -4.47
N ASN A 51 -6.09 0.11 -4.77
CA ASN A 51 -7.46 -0.24 -4.39
C ASN A 51 -7.43 -0.87 -3.00
N VAL A 52 -8.12 -0.24 -2.06
CA VAL A 52 -8.21 -0.68 -0.67
C VAL A 52 -9.68 -0.69 -0.28
N LYS A 53 -10.25 -1.88 -0.02
CA LYS A 53 -11.66 -2.01 0.41
C LYS A 53 -12.60 -1.24 -0.51
N ASP A 54 -12.48 -1.46 -1.81
CA ASP A 54 -13.29 -0.83 -2.85
C ASP A 54 -13.12 0.69 -2.95
N THR A 55 -12.09 1.22 -2.30
CA THR A 55 -11.75 2.63 -2.34
C THR A 55 -10.39 2.79 -3.01
N ARG A 56 -10.23 3.81 -3.83
CA ARG A 56 -8.96 4.12 -4.46
C ARG A 56 -8.22 5.15 -3.63
N VAL A 57 -6.96 4.84 -3.33
CA VAL A 57 -6.10 5.70 -2.51
C VAL A 57 -4.82 5.95 -3.28
N ALA A 58 -4.38 7.20 -3.33
CA ALA A 58 -3.11 7.56 -3.93
C ALA A 58 -2.06 7.71 -2.83
N VAL A 59 -0.94 7.03 -2.97
CA VAL A 59 0.19 7.17 -2.03
C VAL A 59 1.46 7.42 -2.84
N SER A 60 2.35 8.23 -2.29
CA SER A 60 3.64 8.48 -2.93
C SER A 60 4.50 7.23 -2.89
N ARG A 61 5.50 7.14 -3.78
CA ARG A 61 6.44 6.02 -3.74
C ARG A 61 7.16 5.95 -2.40
N ALA A 62 7.49 7.09 -1.81
CA ALA A 62 8.16 7.13 -0.52
C ALA A 62 7.30 6.48 0.57
N MET A 63 6.02 6.78 0.59
CA MET A 63 5.09 6.17 1.54
C MET A 63 4.85 4.70 1.22
N ALA A 64 4.66 4.38 -0.06
CA ALA A 64 4.45 2.99 -0.49
C ALA A 64 5.63 2.10 -0.13
N SER A 65 6.85 2.63 -0.16
CA SER A 65 8.04 1.87 0.19
C SER A 65 8.06 1.41 1.65
N ARG A 66 7.26 2.04 2.49
CA ARG A 66 7.16 1.68 3.92
C ARG A 66 6.12 0.60 4.18
N ILE A 67 5.27 0.32 3.20
CA ILE A 67 4.23 -0.70 3.34
C ILE A 67 4.79 -2.02 2.83
N MET A 68 4.99 -2.97 3.75
CA MET A 68 5.44 -4.30 3.38
C MET A 68 4.22 -5.17 3.08
N VAL A 69 4.29 -5.90 1.99
CA VAL A 69 3.18 -6.74 1.52
C VAL A 69 3.65 -8.16 1.29
N ARG A 70 2.69 -9.07 1.23
CA ARG A 70 2.93 -10.46 0.88
C ARG A 70 1.98 -10.89 -0.22
N ALA A 71 2.40 -11.89 -0.99
CA ALA A 71 1.58 -12.41 -2.08
C ALA A 71 0.27 -13.02 -1.55
N ALA A 72 -0.75 -12.90 -2.35
CA ALA A 72 -2.03 -13.51 -2.04
C ALA A 72 -1.97 -15.03 -2.22
#